data_1efb651e2c7a9c570e17b4066e14eae8
#
_entry.id   1efb651e2c7a9c570e17b4066e14eae8
#
_cell.length_a   1.000
_cell.length_b   1.000
_cell.length_c   1.000
_cell.angle_alpha   90.00
_cell.angle_beta   90.00
_cell.angle_gamma   90.00
#
_symmetry.space_group_name_H-M   'P 1'
#
loop_
_entity.id
_entity.type
_entity.pdbx_description
1 polymer ?
#
loop_
_entity_poly.entity_id
_entity_poly.type
_entity_poly.pdbx_seq_one_letter_code
_entity_poly.pdbx_strand_id
1 'polypeptide(L)'
;MKPSSYLELPDAADASEQDSQVPLPEGARRVAVIDLGSNSLRLLVSQVGGDGRIQVLNCVKSMVRLGEGAFENQALQPQAIERTISVLKTFARTCRSYGVSKVVAVATASVREAENGKEFTERVKAETGIDFSVISGPEEARLITMGVEASLPRADYPRAYMDIGGGSTEFSVSREGELLAAESLRVGCVRLADLFFRDFPDAVPKAKFREVQDYVRDKSVMPFKRLLAKKPRELIASSGTAGAIASLALSMRTAEQTSVSSDTTVITIDEVRAVVDKICSSTAAERAALPGMNQKRVGVIIPGAAIFLTAMEELGFNQISITDRGLRDGVLIQYLETEGLIPGRAVESKQRGHAVKSLAKTFQIDVRHAKQVSFLSRSLFSQARELGLTDLPKEWGALLGYAS
;
A
#
# COMPACT_ATOMS: atom_id res chain seq x y z
N MET A 1 -21.58 2.83 24.50
CA MET A 1 -21.25 3.70 23.36
C MET A 1 -20.66 2.82 22.27
N LYS A 2 -21.34 2.69 21.13
CA LYS A 2 -20.82 1.93 19.97
C LYS A 2 -19.59 2.66 19.43
N PRO A 3 -18.48 1.99 19.08
CA PRO A 3 -17.37 2.65 18.42
C PRO A 3 -17.86 3.13 17.05
N SER A 4 -17.75 4.43 16.80
CA SER A 4 -18.07 5.05 15.53
C SER A 4 -17.09 4.53 14.47
N SER A 5 -17.59 3.67 13.57
CA SER A 5 -16.87 3.30 12.35
C SER A 5 -16.90 4.51 11.42
N TYR A 6 -15.81 5.28 11.36
CA TYR A 6 -15.69 6.49 10.50
C TYR A 6 -15.53 6.16 9.01
N LEU A 7 -15.52 4.89 8.61
CA LEU A 7 -15.27 4.45 7.25
C LEU A 7 -16.27 3.37 6.82
N GLU A 8 -17.51 3.77 6.51
CA GLU A 8 -18.33 3.00 5.58
C GLU A 8 -17.91 3.38 4.17
N LEU A 9 -16.97 2.63 3.58
CA LEU A 9 -16.63 2.75 2.18
C LEU A 9 -17.50 1.74 1.43
N PRO A 10 -18.45 2.19 0.57
CA PRO A 10 -19.25 1.27 -0.24
C PRO A 10 -18.36 0.50 -1.22
N ASP A 11 -18.81 -0.70 -1.61
CA ASP A 11 -18.15 -1.50 -2.64
C ASP A 11 -18.01 -0.69 -3.93
N ALA A 12 -16.85 -0.85 -4.59
CA ALA A 12 -16.47 -0.10 -5.79
C ALA A 12 -17.35 -0.38 -7.03
N ALA A 13 -18.41 -1.19 -6.90
CA ALA A 13 -19.23 -1.66 -8.03
C ALA A 13 -20.39 -0.72 -8.42
N ASP A 14 -20.80 0.24 -7.58
CA ASP A 14 -22.07 0.97 -7.76
C ASP A 14 -21.95 2.50 -7.99
N ALA A 15 -20.77 3.04 -8.28
CA ALA A 15 -20.63 4.46 -8.55
C ALA A 15 -21.10 4.80 -9.99
N SER A 16 -22.31 5.36 -10.14
CA SER A 16 -22.84 5.82 -11.42
C SER A 16 -22.28 7.18 -11.83
N GLU A 17 -22.11 7.41 -13.15
CA GLU A 17 -21.65 8.71 -13.71
C GLU A 17 -22.59 9.91 -13.37
N GLN A 18 -23.75 9.65 -12.79
CA GLN A 18 -24.76 10.67 -12.45
C GLN A 18 -24.38 11.52 -11.21
N ASP A 19 -23.46 11.06 -10.35
CA ASP A 19 -23.04 11.78 -9.14
C ASP A 19 -22.11 12.99 -9.39
N SER A 20 -21.67 13.17 -10.64
CA SER A 20 -20.72 14.26 -11.00
C SER A 20 -21.30 15.68 -10.92
N GLN A 21 -22.63 15.82 -10.97
CA GLN A 21 -23.33 17.13 -11.02
C GLN A 21 -24.03 17.52 -9.70
N VAL A 22 -23.96 16.69 -8.66
CA VAL A 22 -24.59 17.02 -7.38
C VAL A 22 -23.84 18.16 -6.72
N PRO A 23 -24.52 19.27 -6.31
CA PRO A 23 -23.89 20.35 -5.56
C PRO A 23 -23.21 19.82 -4.30
N LEU A 24 -22.02 20.38 -4.01
CA LEU A 24 -21.30 20.02 -2.79
C LEU A 24 -22.09 20.55 -1.58
N PRO A 25 -22.39 19.70 -0.58
CA PRO A 25 -22.89 20.17 0.71
C PRO A 25 -21.93 21.19 1.32
N GLU A 26 -22.45 22.09 2.16
CA GLU A 26 -21.63 23.11 2.83
C GLU A 26 -20.49 22.44 3.63
N GLY A 27 -19.26 22.91 3.43
CA GLY A 27 -18.05 22.35 4.07
C GLY A 27 -17.53 21.04 3.47
N ALA A 28 -18.22 20.44 2.50
CA ALA A 28 -17.73 19.22 1.85
C ALA A 28 -16.64 19.52 0.82
N ARG A 29 -15.72 18.57 0.62
CA ARG A 29 -14.63 18.63 -0.38
C ARG A 29 -14.56 17.36 -1.19
N ARG A 30 -14.16 17.45 -2.45
CA ARG A 30 -13.85 16.27 -3.28
C ARG A 30 -12.35 16.14 -3.44
N VAL A 31 -11.84 14.97 -3.05
CA VAL A 31 -10.42 14.63 -3.07
C VAL A 31 -10.22 13.40 -3.95
N ALA A 32 -9.19 13.43 -4.77
CA ALA A 32 -8.78 12.25 -5.54
C ALA A 32 -7.43 11.74 -5.03
N VAL A 33 -7.32 10.40 -4.93
CA VAL A 33 -6.05 9.71 -4.70
C VAL A 33 -5.68 8.95 -5.97
N ILE A 34 -4.44 9.15 -6.44
CA ILE A 34 -3.87 8.42 -7.57
C ILE A 34 -2.69 7.60 -7.06
N ASP A 35 -2.77 6.28 -7.23
CA ASP A 35 -1.74 5.32 -6.87
C ASP A 35 -1.13 4.72 -8.14
N LEU A 36 0.14 5.02 -8.40
CA LEU A 36 0.91 4.51 -9.53
C LEU A 36 1.86 3.41 -9.06
N GLY A 37 1.37 2.17 -9.16
CA GLY A 37 2.17 0.99 -8.94
C GLY A 37 2.82 0.45 -10.21
N SER A 38 3.72 -0.53 -10.07
CA SER A 38 4.45 -1.13 -11.20
C SER A 38 3.55 -1.89 -12.18
N ASN A 39 2.41 -2.41 -11.73
CA ASN A 39 1.49 -3.19 -12.56
C ASN A 39 0.23 -2.41 -12.93
N SER A 40 -0.29 -1.60 -12.02
CA SER A 40 -1.57 -0.92 -12.18
C SER A 40 -1.52 0.52 -11.69
N LEU A 41 -2.31 1.35 -12.36
CA LEU A 41 -2.63 2.72 -11.98
C LEU A 41 -4.06 2.75 -11.44
N ARG A 42 -4.28 3.39 -10.30
CA ARG A 42 -5.58 3.44 -9.63
C ARG A 42 -5.97 4.88 -9.34
N LEU A 43 -7.24 5.17 -9.54
CA LEU A 43 -7.87 6.44 -9.15
C LEU A 43 -8.97 6.13 -8.13
N LEU A 44 -9.01 6.88 -7.05
CA LEU A 44 -10.10 6.94 -6.09
C LEU A 44 -10.57 8.39 -6.01
N VAL A 45 -11.83 8.66 -6.29
CA VAL A 45 -12.46 9.97 -6.06
C VAL A 45 -13.40 9.85 -4.88
N SER A 46 -13.21 10.68 -3.88
CA SER A 46 -14.01 10.67 -2.65
C SER A 46 -14.55 12.06 -2.35
N GLN A 47 -15.77 12.11 -1.83
CA GLN A 47 -16.34 13.29 -1.19
C GLN A 47 -16.17 13.15 0.33
N VAL A 48 -15.66 14.19 0.95
CA VAL A 48 -15.45 14.28 2.40
C VAL A 48 -16.38 15.35 2.93
N GLY A 49 -17.30 14.97 3.80
CA GLY A 49 -18.21 15.89 4.47
C GLY A 49 -17.51 16.72 5.53
N GLY A 50 -18.10 17.86 5.93
CA GLY A 50 -17.61 18.65 7.05
C GLY A 50 -17.65 17.92 8.40
N ASP A 51 -18.37 16.80 8.48
CA ASP A 51 -18.43 15.87 9.62
C ASP A 51 -17.35 14.77 9.57
N GLY A 52 -16.47 14.80 8.57
CA GLY A 52 -15.41 13.81 8.37
C GLY A 52 -15.87 12.51 7.71
N ARG A 53 -17.13 12.37 7.32
CA ARG A 53 -17.61 11.18 6.58
C ARG A 53 -17.06 11.17 5.19
N ILE A 54 -16.63 9.97 4.74
CA ILE A 54 -16.05 9.75 3.43
C ILE A 54 -17.02 8.93 2.58
N GLN A 55 -17.37 9.47 1.42
CA GLN A 55 -18.16 8.79 0.40
C GLN A 55 -17.30 8.57 -0.83
N VAL A 56 -17.16 7.33 -1.30
CA VAL A 56 -16.50 7.02 -2.57
C VAL A 56 -17.43 7.37 -3.71
N LEU A 57 -16.99 8.25 -4.62
CA LEU A 57 -17.74 8.65 -5.81
C LEU A 57 -17.31 7.88 -7.04
N ASN A 58 -16.01 7.55 -7.14
CA ASN A 58 -15.48 6.81 -8.28
C ASN A 58 -14.23 6.02 -7.88
N CYS A 59 -14.09 4.82 -8.42
CA CYS A 59 -12.91 3.98 -8.24
C CYS A 59 -12.55 3.28 -9.55
N VAL A 60 -11.40 3.67 -10.14
CA VAL A 60 -10.95 3.14 -11.43
C VAL A 60 -9.59 2.46 -11.27
N LYS A 61 -9.42 1.32 -11.94
CA LYS A 61 -8.15 0.60 -12.02
C LYS A 61 -7.79 0.30 -13.47
N SER A 62 -6.60 0.74 -13.88
CA SER A 62 -6.04 0.48 -15.22
C SER A 62 -4.74 -0.30 -15.11
N MET A 63 -4.59 -1.32 -15.95
CA MET A 63 -3.37 -2.14 -16.00
C MET A 63 -2.39 -1.50 -16.98
N VAL A 64 -1.52 -0.64 -16.48
CA VAL A 64 -0.53 0.09 -17.30
C VAL A 64 0.79 -0.66 -17.44
N ARG A 65 1.09 -1.60 -16.52
CA ARG A 65 2.31 -2.41 -16.48
C ARG A 65 3.58 -1.56 -16.64
N LEU A 66 3.66 -0.45 -15.88
CA LEU A 66 4.78 0.48 -15.98
C LEU A 66 6.12 -0.17 -15.59
N GLY A 67 6.08 -1.19 -14.74
CA GLY A 67 7.26 -1.94 -14.29
C GLY A 67 7.73 -3.02 -15.27
N GLU A 68 7.01 -3.28 -16.36
CA GLU A 68 7.38 -4.29 -17.35
C GLU A 68 8.73 -3.94 -18.01
N GLY A 69 9.73 -4.82 -17.86
CA GLY A 69 11.10 -4.59 -18.33
C GLY A 69 11.88 -3.49 -17.59
N ALA A 70 11.25 -2.77 -16.64
CA ALA A 70 11.89 -1.66 -15.96
C ALA A 70 12.93 -2.12 -14.93
N PHE A 71 12.70 -3.24 -14.28
CA PHE A 71 13.57 -3.72 -13.20
C PHE A 71 14.88 -4.34 -13.72
N GLU A 72 14.87 -4.86 -14.92
CA GLU A 72 16.07 -5.39 -15.60
C GLU A 72 16.87 -4.26 -16.25
N ASN A 73 16.19 -3.38 -16.98
CA ASN A 73 16.84 -2.30 -17.73
C ASN A 73 17.15 -1.07 -16.86
N GLN A 74 16.76 -1.09 -15.57
CA GLN A 74 16.87 0.04 -14.64
C GLN A 74 16.20 1.33 -15.14
N ALA A 75 15.31 1.22 -16.13
CA ALA A 75 14.62 2.36 -16.76
C ALA A 75 13.21 1.97 -17.20
N LEU A 76 12.25 2.88 -17.02
CA LEU A 76 10.90 2.77 -17.54
C LEU A 76 10.93 2.69 -19.06
N GLN A 77 10.20 1.74 -19.62
CA GLN A 77 10.19 1.50 -21.06
C GLN A 77 9.30 2.53 -21.80
N PRO A 78 9.71 3.06 -22.96
CA PRO A 78 8.98 4.11 -23.66
C PRO A 78 7.50 3.78 -23.91
N GLN A 79 7.19 2.55 -24.34
CA GLN A 79 5.81 2.12 -24.59
C GLN A 79 4.96 2.11 -23.31
N ALA A 80 5.54 1.72 -22.17
CA ALA A 80 4.87 1.71 -20.88
C ALA A 80 4.64 3.14 -20.37
N ILE A 81 5.57 4.05 -20.60
CA ILE A 81 5.44 5.48 -20.31
C ILE A 81 4.25 6.07 -21.08
N GLU A 82 4.19 5.91 -22.41
CA GLU A 82 3.11 6.45 -23.25
C GLU A 82 1.74 5.91 -22.83
N ARG A 83 1.67 4.61 -22.60
CA ARG A 83 0.45 3.95 -22.12
C ARG A 83 -0.02 4.53 -20.77
N THR A 84 0.92 4.77 -19.86
CA THR A 84 0.62 5.33 -18.54
C THR A 84 0.17 6.79 -18.63
N ILE A 85 0.84 7.62 -19.42
CA ILE A 85 0.46 9.03 -19.63
C ILE A 85 -0.93 9.14 -20.25
N SER A 86 -1.26 8.28 -21.23
CA SER A 86 -2.60 8.25 -21.83
C SER A 86 -3.71 8.00 -20.79
N VAL A 87 -3.50 7.06 -19.87
CA VAL A 87 -4.43 6.79 -18.78
C VAL A 87 -4.50 7.95 -17.79
N LEU A 88 -3.35 8.56 -17.44
CA LEU A 88 -3.30 9.72 -16.55
C LEU A 88 -4.04 10.94 -17.12
N LYS A 89 -3.98 11.16 -18.43
CA LYS A 89 -4.80 12.20 -19.11
C LYS A 89 -6.31 11.94 -18.91
N THR A 90 -6.71 10.68 -18.95
CA THR A 90 -8.10 10.29 -18.66
C THR A 90 -8.45 10.53 -17.20
N PHE A 91 -7.58 10.13 -16.27
CA PHE A 91 -7.79 10.40 -14.83
C PHE A 91 -7.88 11.88 -14.51
N ALA A 92 -7.02 12.72 -15.14
CA ALA A 92 -7.09 14.18 -14.98
C ALA A 92 -8.43 14.77 -15.46
N ARG A 93 -9.00 14.23 -16.57
CA ARG A 93 -10.33 14.61 -17.04
C ARG A 93 -11.43 14.18 -16.06
N THR A 94 -11.36 12.94 -15.57
CA THR A 94 -12.28 12.43 -14.54
C THR A 94 -12.24 13.30 -13.27
N CYS A 95 -11.05 13.64 -12.77
CA CYS A 95 -10.93 14.52 -11.60
C CYS A 95 -11.62 15.87 -11.85
N ARG A 96 -11.46 16.46 -13.04
CA ARG A 96 -12.13 17.72 -13.40
C ARG A 96 -13.65 17.57 -13.50
N SER A 97 -14.17 16.49 -14.11
CA SER A 97 -15.62 16.27 -14.22
C SER A 97 -16.29 16.09 -12.86
N TYR A 98 -15.59 15.50 -11.89
CA TYR A 98 -16.07 15.38 -10.51
C TYR A 98 -15.84 16.67 -9.67
N GLY A 99 -15.24 17.73 -10.22
CA GLY A 99 -14.95 18.96 -9.46
C GLY A 99 -14.00 18.70 -8.28
N VAL A 100 -13.01 17.81 -8.47
CA VAL A 100 -12.01 17.48 -7.45
C VAL A 100 -11.18 18.73 -7.12
N SER A 101 -11.16 19.09 -5.83
CA SER A 101 -10.41 20.26 -5.34
C SER A 101 -8.94 19.95 -5.04
N LYS A 102 -8.62 18.68 -4.75
CA LYS A 102 -7.26 18.22 -4.45
C LYS A 102 -6.99 16.82 -5.02
N VAL A 103 -5.89 16.69 -5.74
CA VAL A 103 -5.35 15.40 -6.18
C VAL A 103 -4.13 15.09 -5.33
N VAL A 104 -4.11 13.93 -4.69
CA VAL A 104 -2.96 13.37 -3.98
C VAL A 104 -2.45 12.18 -4.79
N ALA A 105 -1.28 12.31 -5.40
CA ALA A 105 -0.73 11.29 -6.29
C ALA A 105 0.58 10.73 -5.73
N VAL A 106 0.67 9.40 -5.63
CA VAL A 106 1.86 8.69 -5.16
C VAL A 106 2.35 7.70 -6.22
N ALA A 107 3.67 7.58 -6.35
CA ALA A 107 4.32 6.60 -7.21
C ALA A 107 5.27 5.73 -6.38
N THR A 108 5.37 4.46 -6.76
CA THR A 108 6.07 3.44 -5.97
C THR A 108 7.25 2.81 -6.71
N ALA A 109 7.56 1.55 -6.48
CA ALA A 109 8.80 0.85 -6.83
C ALA A 109 9.31 1.09 -8.25
N SER A 110 8.48 1.00 -9.31
CA SER A 110 8.95 1.14 -10.69
C SER A 110 9.47 2.55 -11.00
N VAL A 111 8.82 3.58 -10.47
CA VAL A 111 9.26 4.97 -10.64
C VAL A 111 10.43 5.29 -9.72
N ARG A 112 10.37 4.80 -8.47
CA ARG A 112 11.39 5.00 -7.45
C ARG A 112 12.77 4.44 -7.85
N GLU A 113 12.79 3.32 -8.57
CA GLU A 113 14.02 2.60 -8.89
C GLU A 113 14.54 2.88 -10.31
N ALA A 114 13.74 3.48 -11.17
CA ALA A 114 14.13 3.77 -12.54
C ALA A 114 14.99 5.03 -12.65
N GLU A 115 16.08 4.96 -13.41
CA GLU A 115 16.97 6.11 -13.69
C GLU A 115 16.23 7.28 -14.32
N ASN A 116 15.26 6.99 -15.22
CA ASN A 116 14.41 8.00 -15.87
C ASN A 116 13.11 8.30 -15.11
N GLY A 117 13.01 7.85 -13.83
CA GLY A 117 11.80 8.04 -13.03
C GLY A 117 11.46 9.51 -12.77
N LYS A 118 12.48 10.35 -12.56
CA LYS A 118 12.30 11.80 -12.37
C LYS A 118 11.79 12.47 -13.66
N GLU A 119 12.42 12.20 -14.78
CA GLU A 119 12.01 12.72 -16.09
C GLU A 119 10.56 12.32 -16.41
N PHE A 120 10.19 11.07 -16.13
CA PHE A 120 8.83 10.58 -16.29
C PHE A 120 7.83 11.39 -15.44
N THR A 121 8.11 11.62 -14.15
CA THR A 121 7.19 12.38 -13.28
C THR A 121 7.07 13.86 -13.69
N GLU A 122 8.15 14.49 -14.12
CA GLU A 122 8.17 15.85 -14.65
C GLU A 122 7.32 15.94 -15.94
N ARG A 123 7.47 14.98 -16.85
CA ARG A 123 6.68 14.89 -18.07
C ARG A 123 5.18 14.69 -17.77
N VAL A 124 4.84 13.79 -16.84
CA VAL A 124 3.46 13.60 -16.39
C VAL A 124 2.88 14.91 -15.86
N LYS A 125 3.61 15.63 -15.02
CA LYS A 125 3.17 16.92 -14.47
C LYS A 125 2.92 17.94 -15.57
N ALA A 126 3.80 18.03 -16.55
CA ALA A 126 3.66 18.94 -17.68
C ALA A 126 2.43 18.62 -18.55
N GLU A 127 2.16 17.34 -18.83
CA GLU A 127 1.12 16.91 -19.75
C GLU A 127 -0.27 16.76 -19.10
N THR A 128 -0.34 16.56 -17.79
CA THR A 128 -1.60 16.22 -17.09
C THR A 128 -1.95 17.15 -15.92
N GLY A 129 -0.98 17.89 -15.39
CA GLY A 129 -1.09 18.67 -14.17
C GLY A 129 -0.99 17.82 -12.89
N ILE A 130 -0.85 16.48 -13.01
CA ILE A 130 -0.74 15.57 -11.86
C ILE A 130 0.72 15.56 -11.38
N ASP A 131 0.93 15.93 -10.11
CA ASP A 131 2.24 15.97 -9.46
C ASP A 131 2.41 14.75 -8.54
N PHE A 132 3.32 13.84 -8.90
CA PHE A 132 3.55 12.62 -8.15
C PHE A 132 4.59 12.80 -7.04
N SER A 133 4.22 12.38 -5.82
CA SER A 133 5.19 12.13 -4.75
C SER A 133 5.71 10.70 -4.86
N VAL A 134 7.01 10.53 -5.12
CA VAL A 134 7.65 9.21 -5.14
C VAL A 134 7.95 8.82 -3.70
N ILE A 135 7.24 7.82 -3.17
CA ILE A 135 7.35 7.42 -1.76
C ILE A 135 8.40 6.32 -1.56
N SER A 136 9.05 6.31 -0.39
CA SER A 136 9.97 5.25 -0.01
C SER A 136 9.23 3.93 0.31
N GLY A 137 9.92 2.78 0.25
CA GLY A 137 9.32 1.49 0.60
C GLY A 137 8.77 1.43 2.03
N PRO A 138 9.51 1.87 3.06
CA PRO A 138 8.98 1.94 4.42
C PRO A 138 7.76 2.87 4.57
N GLU A 139 7.71 3.96 3.82
CA GLU A 139 6.54 4.85 3.80
C GLU A 139 5.35 4.20 3.11
N GLU A 140 5.58 3.47 2.02
CA GLU A 140 4.56 2.66 1.35
C GLU A 140 3.96 1.62 2.32
N ALA A 141 4.82 0.86 3.05
CA ALA A 141 4.38 -0.10 4.06
C ALA A 141 3.58 0.56 5.20
N ARG A 142 3.99 1.75 5.66
CA ARG A 142 3.28 2.52 6.68
C ARG A 142 1.89 2.93 6.23
N LEU A 143 1.78 3.47 5.02
CA LEU A 143 0.51 3.90 4.45
C LEU A 143 -0.45 2.73 4.20
N ILE A 144 0.07 1.61 3.70
CA ILE A 144 -0.70 0.37 3.56
C ILE A 144 -1.28 -0.05 4.91
N THR A 145 -0.44 -0.11 5.94
CA THR A 145 -0.86 -0.47 7.31
C THR A 145 -1.97 0.46 7.81
N MET A 146 -1.79 1.78 7.61
CA MET A 146 -2.80 2.77 8.00
C MET A 146 -4.14 2.54 7.30
N GLY A 147 -4.11 2.27 5.99
CA GLY A 147 -5.32 2.01 5.20
C GLY A 147 -6.03 0.73 5.60
N VAL A 148 -5.28 -0.35 5.85
CA VAL A 148 -5.84 -1.63 6.27
C VAL A 148 -6.41 -1.54 7.69
N GLU A 149 -5.67 -0.97 8.64
CA GLU A 149 -6.12 -0.85 10.03
C GLU A 149 -7.37 0.02 10.22
N ALA A 150 -7.58 0.97 9.33
CA ALA A 150 -8.76 1.84 9.41
C ALA A 150 -10.08 1.08 9.22
N SER A 151 -10.05 -0.07 8.56
CA SER A 151 -11.21 -0.92 8.30
C SER A 151 -11.35 -2.10 9.26
N LEU A 152 -10.35 -2.30 10.13
CA LEU A 152 -10.33 -3.45 11.03
C LEU A 152 -10.69 -3.07 12.48
N PRO A 153 -11.28 -3.99 13.24
CA PRO A 153 -11.43 -3.81 14.68
C PRO A 153 -10.05 -3.62 15.34
N ARG A 154 -9.98 -2.76 16.35
CA ARG A 154 -8.74 -2.58 17.12
C ARG A 154 -8.34 -3.89 17.80
N ALA A 155 -7.03 -4.18 17.78
CA ALA A 155 -6.44 -5.33 18.48
C ALA A 155 -5.34 -4.84 19.43
N ASP A 156 -5.32 -5.41 20.63
CA ASP A 156 -4.31 -5.16 21.67
C ASP A 156 -3.01 -5.98 21.48
N TYR A 157 -2.97 -6.81 20.43
CA TYR A 157 -1.83 -7.64 20.03
C TYR A 157 -1.23 -7.20 18.68
N PRO A 158 0.04 -7.53 18.42
CA PRO A 158 0.67 -7.21 17.14
C PRO A 158 0.05 -7.99 15.98
N ARG A 159 -0.23 -7.29 14.88
CA ARG A 159 -0.66 -7.83 13.59
C ARG A 159 0.42 -7.60 12.55
N ALA A 160 0.67 -8.62 11.73
CA ALA A 160 1.50 -8.48 10.54
C ALA A 160 0.65 -8.16 9.32
N TYR A 161 1.19 -7.35 8.42
CA TYR A 161 0.56 -6.96 7.15
C TYR A 161 1.50 -7.28 6.01
N MET A 162 0.94 -7.68 4.87
CA MET A 162 1.64 -7.99 3.64
C MET A 162 0.91 -7.39 2.45
N ASP A 163 1.63 -6.66 1.60
CA ASP A 163 1.11 -6.19 0.30
C ASP A 163 2.06 -6.61 -0.82
N ILE A 164 1.59 -7.47 -1.73
CA ILE A 164 2.40 -7.94 -2.85
C ILE A 164 2.16 -7.05 -4.05
N GLY A 165 3.07 -6.10 -4.25
CA GLY A 165 3.10 -5.22 -5.40
C GLY A 165 3.68 -5.86 -6.65
N GLY A 166 3.82 -5.04 -7.72
CA GLY A 166 4.47 -5.48 -8.96
C GLY A 166 5.99 -5.51 -8.85
N GLY A 167 6.60 -4.51 -8.22
CA GLY A 167 8.04 -4.34 -8.11
C GLY A 167 8.62 -4.72 -6.75
N SER A 168 7.85 -4.50 -5.69
CA SER A 168 8.21 -4.77 -4.30
C SER A 168 7.10 -5.51 -3.57
N THR A 169 7.40 -5.98 -2.37
CA THR A 169 6.42 -6.47 -1.40
C THR A 169 6.71 -5.79 -0.07
N GLU A 170 5.69 -5.16 0.45
CA GLU A 170 5.72 -4.46 1.71
C GLU A 170 5.25 -5.37 2.84
N PHE A 171 5.99 -5.34 3.94
CA PHE A 171 5.63 -6.01 5.19
C PHE A 171 5.68 -5.03 6.33
N SER A 172 4.75 -5.16 7.26
CA SER A 172 4.78 -4.35 8.48
C SER A 172 4.21 -5.13 9.65
N VAL A 173 4.47 -4.62 10.84
CA VAL A 173 3.82 -5.07 12.08
C VAL A 173 3.35 -3.84 12.82
N SER A 174 2.10 -3.84 13.25
CA SER A 174 1.56 -2.78 14.12
C SER A 174 0.78 -3.36 15.30
N ARG A 175 0.57 -2.55 16.31
CA ARG A 175 -0.29 -2.81 17.46
C ARG A 175 -0.99 -1.53 17.87
N GLU A 176 -2.30 -1.56 18.02
CA GLU A 176 -3.12 -0.39 18.42
C GLU A 176 -2.90 0.86 17.57
N GLY A 177 -2.57 0.68 16.27
CA GLY A 177 -2.25 1.77 15.35
C GLY A 177 -0.80 2.24 15.41
N GLU A 178 0.04 1.73 16.31
CA GLU A 178 1.47 2.02 16.36
C GLU A 178 2.24 1.06 15.45
N LEU A 179 2.99 1.62 14.48
CA LEU A 179 3.86 0.85 13.60
C LEU A 179 5.12 0.39 14.36
N LEU A 180 5.29 -0.92 14.51
CA LEU A 180 6.39 -1.54 15.25
C LEU A 180 7.57 -1.94 14.34
N ALA A 181 7.28 -2.23 13.07
CA ALA A 181 8.25 -2.54 12.04
C ALA A 181 7.65 -2.28 10.66
N ALA A 182 8.48 -1.88 9.70
CA ALA A 182 8.12 -1.71 8.29
C ALA A 182 9.30 -2.12 7.41
N GLU A 183 9.07 -2.99 6.45
CA GLU A 183 10.04 -3.55 5.52
C GLU A 183 9.48 -3.49 4.11
N SER A 184 10.32 -3.17 3.14
CA SER A 184 10.00 -3.26 1.72
C SER A 184 11.06 -4.11 1.04
N LEU A 185 10.64 -5.23 0.51
CA LEU A 185 11.51 -6.16 -0.19
C LEU A 185 11.41 -5.94 -1.70
N ARG A 186 12.55 -5.92 -2.39
CA ARG A 186 12.61 -5.87 -3.85
C ARG A 186 12.21 -7.21 -4.48
N VAL A 187 11.08 -7.74 -4.06
CA VAL A 187 10.43 -8.93 -4.60
C VAL A 187 8.98 -8.59 -4.89
N GLY A 188 8.60 -8.50 -6.17
CA GLY A 188 7.25 -8.19 -6.61
C GLY A 188 6.87 -9.09 -7.78
N CYS A 189 5.56 -9.28 -8.00
CA CYS A 189 5.07 -10.26 -8.96
C CYS A 189 5.48 -9.97 -10.42
N VAL A 190 5.62 -8.70 -10.83
CA VAL A 190 6.13 -8.31 -12.16
C VAL A 190 7.63 -8.51 -12.23
N ARG A 191 8.37 -8.04 -11.21
CA ARG A 191 9.82 -8.22 -11.14
C ARG A 191 10.22 -9.70 -11.23
N LEU A 192 9.56 -10.58 -10.48
CA LEU A 192 9.87 -12.00 -10.52
C LEU A 192 9.38 -12.68 -11.82
N ALA A 193 8.32 -12.14 -12.44
CA ALA A 193 7.92 -12.59 -13.77
C ALA A 193 9.02 -12.31 -14.80
N ASP A 194 9.58 -11.09 -14.80
CA ASP A 194 10.67 -10.70 -15.71
C ASP A 194 11.93 -11.52 -15.45
N LEU A 195 12.28 -11.79 -14.18
CA LEU A 195 13.51 -12.53 -13.82
C LEU A 195 13.44 -14.03 -14.11
N PHE A 196 12.30 -14.67 -13.87
CA PHE A 196 12.21 -16.13 -13.85
C PHE A 196 11.31 -16.72 -14.93
N PHE A 197 10.43 -15.93 -15.56
CA PHE A 197 9.36 -16.43 -16.42
C PHE A 197 9.24 -15.65 -17.76
N ARG A 198 10.33 -15.10 -18.26
CA ARG A 198 10.33 -14.36 -19.53
C ARG A 198 9.84 -15.22 -20.69
N ASP A 199 10.33 -16.47 -20.78
CA ASP A 199 9.90 -17.50 -21.73
C ASP A 199 8.89 -18.41 -21.02
N PHE A 200 7.74 -17.87 -20.68
CA PHE A 200 6.80 -18.45 -19.75
C PHE A 200 6.34 -19.86 -20.22
N PRO A 201 6.77 -20.95 -19.55
CA PRO A 201 6.36 -22.29 -19.93
C PRO A 201 4.86 -22.48 -19.65
N ASP A 202 4.18 -23.26 -20.48
CA ASP A 202 2.75 -23.55 -20.32
C ASP A 202 2.46 -24.11 -18.94
N ALA A 203 3.25 -25.08 -18.47
CA ALA A 203 3.22 -25.57 -17.09
C ALA A 203 4.56 -25.25 -16.39
N VAL A 204 4.51 -24.89 -15.11
CA VAL A 204 5.69 -24.55 -14.32
C VAL A 204 6.12 -25.74 -13.48
N PRO A 205 7.31 -26.33 -13.73
CA PRO A 205 7.81 -27.44 -12.93
C PRO A 205 7.96 -27.05 -11.45
N LYS A 206 7.70 -27.99 -10.54
CA LYS A 206 7.89 -27.77 -9.09
C LYS A 206 9.29 -27.26 -8.74
N ALA A 207 10.33 -27.73 -9.46
CA ALA A 207 11.69 -27.26 -9.27
C ALA A 207 11.84 -25.76 -9.56
N LYS A 208 11.21 -25.27 -10.66
CA LYS A 208 11.23 -23.85 -11.03
C LYS A 208 10.47 -22.97 -10.01
N PHE A 209 9.33 -23.47 -9.52
CA PHE A 209 8.60 -22.77 -8.46
C PHE A 209 9.44 -22.67 -7.17
N ARG A 210 10.13 -23.75 -6.77
CA ARG A 210 11.04 -23.74 -5.62
C ARG A 210 12.20 -22.78 -5.78
N GLU A 211 12.80 -22.68 -6.97
CA GLU A 211 13.85 -21.71 -7.27
C GLU A 211 13.39 -20.28 -6.96
N VAL A 212 12.15 -19.94 -7.34
CA VAL A 212 11.57 -18.62 -7.03
C VAL A 212 11.33 -18.44 -5.54
N GLN A 213 10.83 -19.48 -4.84
CA GLN A 213 10.67 -19.44 -3.39
C GLN A 213 12.03 -19.24 -2.68
N ASP A 214 13.07 -19.93 -3.12
CA ASP A 214 14.41 -19.83 -2.53
C ASP A 214 14.99 -18.44 -2.74
N TYR A 215 14.77 -17.82 -3.90
CA TYR A 215 15.11 -16.42 -4.13
C TYR A 215 14.37 -15.49 -3.17
N VAL A 216 13.07 -15.69 -2.94
CA VAL A 216 12.28 -14.89 -1.99
C VAL A 216 12.79 -15.09 -0.56
N ARG A 217 13.09 -16.34 -0.16
CA ARG A 217 13.67 -16.66 1.17
C ARG A 217 14.97 -15.92 1.40
N ASP A 218 15.89 -15.98 0.44
CA ASP A 218 17.18 -15.27 0.52
C ASP A 218 17.00 -13.76 0.78
N LYS A 219 16.09 -13.12 0.06
CA LYS A 219 15.82 -11.68 0.22
C LYS A 219 15.07 -11.33 1.51
N SER A 220 14.40 -12.28 2.15
CA SER A 220 13.53 -12.04 3.30
C SER A 220 14.13 -12.40 4.66
N VAL A 221 15.27 -13.08 4.74
CA VAL A 221 15.87 -13.58 5.99
C VAL A 221 15.90 -12.51 7.09
N MET A 222 16.56 -11.39 6.85
CA MET A 222 16.70 -10.35 7.87
C MET A 222 15.41 -9.53 8.08
N PRO A 223 14.65 -9.14 7.04
CA PRO A 223 13.34 -8.55 7.20
C PRO A 223 12.40 -9.40 8.06
N PHE A 224 12.22 -10.68 7.74
CA PHE A 224 11.30 -11.55 8.49
C PHE A 224 11.75 -11.76 9.94
N LYS A 225 13.06 -11.87 10.20
CA LYS A 225 13.58 -11.91 11.58
C LYS A 225 13.19 -10.65 12.38
N ARG A 226 13.21 -9.46 11.76
CA ARG A 226 12.79 -8.21 12.42
C ARG A 226 11.28 -8.18 12.70
N LEU A 227 10.47 -8.68 11.76
CA LEU A 227 9.01 -8.77 11.92
C LEU A 227 8.64 -9.78 13.03
N LEU A 228 9.21 -10.98 13.01
CA LEU A 228 8.97 -12.04 14.00
C LEU A 228 9.38 -11.64 15.41
N ALA A 229 10.43 -10.81 15.56
CA ALA A 229 10.82 -10.23 16.85
C ALA A 229 9.71 -9.38 17.51
N LYS A 230 8.69 -8.93 16.73
CA LYS A 230 7.50 -8.23 17.23
C LYS A 230 6.38 -9.16 17.64
N LYS A 231 6.52 -10.47 17.44
CA LYS A 231 5.58 -11.55 17.84
C LYS A 231 4.16 -11.30 17.31
N PRO A 232 3.98 -11.11 15.99
CA PRO A 232 2.64 -10.94 15.42
C PRO A 232 1.80 -12.21 15.59
N ARG A 233 0.49 -12.04 15.84
CA ARG A 233 -0.46 -13.16 16.04
C ARG A 233 -1.38 -13.39 14.85
N GLU A 234 -1.50 -12.42 13.96
CA GLU A 234 -2.28 -12.46 12.73
C GLU A 234 -1.44 -11.99 11.56
N LEU A 235 -1.70 -12.55 10.38
CA LEU A 235 -1.22 -12.05 9.11
C LEU A 235 -2.40 -11.60 8.26
N ILE A 236 -2.31 -10.38 7.76
CA ILE A 236 -3.35 -9.77 6.91
C ILE A 236 -2.68 -9.37 5.60
N ALA A 237 -3.22 -9.81 4.48
CA ALA A 237 -2.72 -9.42 3.17
C ALA A 237 -3.68 -8.48 2.47
N SER A 238 -3.10 -7.49 1.82
CA SER A 238 -3.76 -6.63 0.84
C SER A 238 -3.19 -6.90 -0.55
N SER A 239 -3.58 -6.18 -1.52
CA SER A 239 -3.19 -6.25 -2.92
C SER A 239 -4.11 -7.05 -3.83
N GLY A 240 -3.96 -6.77 -5.10
CA GLY A 240 -4.70 -7.54 -6.09
C GLY A 240 -4.11 -8.94 -6.31
N THR A 241 -2.87 -9.23 -5.88
CA THR A 241 -2.29 -10.59 -5.91
C THR A 241 -2.92 -11.44 -4.81
N ALA A 242 -3.01 -10.91 -3.59
CA ALA A 242 -3.67 -11.58 -2.48
C ALA A 242 -5.14 -11.86 -2.78
N GLY A 243 -5.88 -10.87 -3.32
CA GLY A 243 -7.27 -11.06 -3.75
C GLY A 243 -7.43 -12.12 -4.84
N ALA A 244 -6.51 -12.20 -5.81
CA ALA A 244 -6.58 -13.23 -6.86
C ALA A 244 -6.34 -14.64 -6.31
N ILE A 245 -5.39 -14.81 -5.39
CA ILE A 245 -5.12 -16.09 -4.70
C ILE A 245 -6.33 -16.50 -3.85
N ALA A 246 -6.92 -15.55 -3.12
CA ALA A 246 -8.12 -15.81 -2.34
C ALA A 246 -9.31 -16.22 -3.22
N SER A 247 -9.54 -15.52 -4.34
CA SER A 247 -10.61 -15.87 -5.28
C SER A 247 -10.45 -17.28 -5.86
N LEU A 248 -9.22 -17.67 -6.19
CA LEU A 248 -8.91 -19.03 -6.63
C LEU A 248 -9.16 -20.04 -5.52
N ALA A 249 -8.67 -19.80 -4.29
CA ALA A 249 -8.88 -20.68 -3.16
C ALA A 249 -10.38 -20.87 -2.86
N LEU A 250 -11.15 -19.80 -2.83
CA LEU A 250 -12.59 -19.84 -2.62
C LEU A 250 -13.33 -20.62 -3.73
N SER A 251 -12.91 -20.47 -4.99
CA SER A 251 -13.52 -21.20 -6.10
C SER A 251 -13.27 -22.72 -6.06
N MET A 252 -12.26 -23.15 -5.28
CA MET A 252 -11.92 -24.55 -5.08
C MET A 252 -12.61 -25.17 -3.83
N ARG A 253 -13.28 -24.35 -3.00
CA ARG A 253 -14.05 -24.85 -1.84
C ARG A 253 -15.30 -25.61 -2.29
N THR A 254 -15.66 -26.63 -1.52
CA THR A 254 -16.96 -27.32 -1.68
C THR A 254 -18.09 -26.49 -1.06
N ALA A 255 -19.34 -26.80 -1.41
CA ALA A 255 -20.52 -26.07 -0.90
C ALA A 255 -20.61 -26.07 0.65
N GLU A 256 -20.11 -27.12 1.30
CA GLU A 256 -20.08 -27.24 2.77
C GLU A 256 -19.06 -26.32 3.46
N GLN A 257 -18.05 -25.83 2.72
CA GLN A 257 -16.99 -24.95 3.21
C GLN A 257 -17.29 -23.46 3.03
N THR A 258 -18.46 -23.12 2.42
CA THR A 258 -18.79 -21.76 2.03
C THR A 258 -19.66 -21.06 3.09
N SER A 259 -19.22 -20.99 4.34
CA SER A 259 -19.82 -20.10 5.33
C SER A 259 -19.08 -18.76 5.31
N VAL A 260 -19.60 -17.77 4.56
CA VAL A 260 -19.00 -16.42 4.51
C VAL A 260 -19.87 -15.47 5.31
N SER A 261 -19.34 -14.94 6.38
CA SER A 261 -19.85 -13.74 7.03
C SER A 261 -18.68 -12.92 7.58
N SER A 262 -18.07 -12.06 6.77
CA SER A 262 -17.29 -10.90 7.24
C SER A 262 -16.67 -10.17 6.04
N ASP A 263 -16.37 -8.88 6.20
CA ASP A 263 -15.65 -8.02 5.22
C ASP A 263 -14.21 -8.49 4.92
N THR A 264 -13.76 -9.57 5.56
CA THR A 264 -12.43 -10.17 5.37
C THR A 264 -12.55 -11.65 5.01
N THR A 265 -11.94 -12.02 3.89
CA THR A 265 -11.82 -13.43 3.48
C THR A 265 -10.63 -14.07 4.19
N VAL A 266 -10.84 -15.21 4.85
CA VAL A 266 -9.76 -16.01 5.46
C VAL A 266 -9.49 -17.23 4.61
N ILE A 267 -8.20 -17.48 4.30
CA ILE A 267 -7.72 -18.67 3.61
C ILE A 267 -6.59 -19.32 4.39
N THR A 268 -6.49 -20.65 4.28
CA THR A 268 -5.46 -21.46 4.95
C THR A 268 -4.24 -21.66 4.04
N ILE A 269 -3.10 -22.01 4.64
CA ILE A 269 -1.87 -22.31 3.90
C ILE A 269 -2.07 -23.53 2.98
N ASP A 270 -2.89 -24.50 3.36
CA ASP A 270 -3.16 -25.68 2.54
C ASP A 270 -4.03 -25.33 1.32
N GLU A 271 -4.96 -24.39 1.46
CA GLU A 271 -5.70 -23.83 0.31
C GLU A 271 -4.75 -23.09 -0.64
N VAL A 272 -3.80 -22.32 -0.10
CA VAL A 272 -2.78 -21.64 -0.92
C VAL A 272 -1.90 -22.66 -1.65
N ARG A 273 -1.49 -23.75 -0.99
CA ARG A 273 -0.74 -24.86 -1.63
C ARG A 273 -1.55 -25.51 -2.75
N ALA A 274 -2.83 -25.77 -2.54
CA ALA A 274 -3.71 -26.31 -3.57
C ALA A 274 -3.84 -25.36 -4.78
N VAL A 275 -3.96 -24.06 -4.54
CA VAL A 275 -3.94 -23.03 -5.61
C VAL A 275 -2.62 -23.10 -6.37
N VAL A 276 -1.47 -23.15 -5.67
CA VAL A 276 -0.14 -23.24 -6.29
C VAL A 276 -0.02 -24.48 -7.16
N ASP A 277 -0.39 -25.66 -6.65
CA ASP A 277 -0.35 -26.91 -7.42
C ASP A 277 -1.22 -26.80 -8.69
N LYS A 278 -2.41 -26.20 -8.58
CA LYS A 278 -3.33 -26.01 -9.71
C LYS A 278 -2.78 -25.05 -10.77
N ILE A 279 -2.31 -23.86 -10.37
CA ILE A 279 -1.81 -22.87 -11.34
C ILE A 279 -0.48 -23.28 -11.96
N CYS A 280 0.37 -24.02 -11.26
CA CYS A 280 1.62 -24.52 -11.80
C CYS A 280 1.45 -25.70 -12.77
N SER A 281 0.48 -26.59 -12.53
CA SER A 281 0.17 -27.71 -13.41
C SER A 281 -0.64 -27.35 -14.65
N SER A 282 -1.22 -26.14 -14.70
CA SER A 282 -2.04 -25.66 -15.82
C SER A 282 -1.22 -24.97 -16.89
N THR A 283 -1.61 -25.08 -18.15
CA THR A 283 -1.16 -24.19 -19.23
C THR A 283 -1.62 -22.76 -19.03
N ALA A 284 -1.05 -21.79 -19.75
CA ALA A 284 -1.48 -20.38 -19.67
C ALA A 284 -2.97 -20.21 -20.00
N ALA A 285 -3.46 -20.93 -21.00
CA ALA A 285 -4.88 -20.90 -21.39
C ALA A 285 -5.80 -21.52 -20.32
N GLU A 286 -5.41 -22.67 -19.76
CA GLU A 286 -6.14 -23.30 -18.65
C GLU A 286 -6.14 -22.43 -17.40
N ARG A 287 -5.00 -21.80 -17.04
CA ARG A 287 -4.96 -20.83 -15.93
C ARG A 287 -5.92 -19.68 -16.14
N ALA A 288 -5.97 -19.13 -17.36
CA ALA A 288 -6.88 -18.06 -17.70
C ALA A 288 -8.35 -18.48 -17.53
N ALA A 289 -8.68 -19.75 -17.76
CA ALA A 289 -10.03 -20.29 -17.66
C ALA A 289 -10.42 -20.75 -16.23
N LEU A 290 -9.50 -20.73 -15.27
CA LEU A 290 -9.81 -21.16 -13.89
C LEU A 290 -10.90 -20.26 -13.28
N PRO A 291 -11.91 -20.82 -12.62
CA PRO A 291 -12.87 -20.06 -11.83
C PRO A 291 -12.14 -19.20 -10.79
N GLY A 292 -12.54 -17.95 -10.63
CA GLY A 292 -11.88 -17.02 -9.73
C GLY A 292 -10.58 -16.37 -10.27
N MET A 293 -10.08 -16.79 -11.44
CA MET A 293 -8.89 -16.19 -12.05
C MET A 293 -9.17 -14.82 -12.64
N ASN A 294 -8.41 -13.83 -12.23
CA ASN A 294 -8.40 -12.53 -12.87
C ASN A 294 -7.51 -12.58 -14.13
N GLN A 295 -8.10 -12.45 -15.31
CA GLN A 295 -7.44 -12.51 -16.62
C GLN A 295 -6.21 -11.60 -16.72
N LYS A 296 -6.27 -10.41 -16.09
CA LYS A 296 -5.20 -9.42 -16.10
C LYS A 296 -3.97 -9.84 -15.26
N ARG A 297 -4.07 -10.97 -14.52
CA ARG A 297 -3.03 -11.46 -13.63
C ARG A 297 -2.40 -12.79 -14.02
N VAL A 298 -2.91 -13.43 -15.06
CA VAL A 298 -2.41 -14.74 -15.52
C VAL A 298 -0.89 -14.79 -15.65
N GLY A 299 -0.27 -13.73 -16.19
CA GLY A 299 1.19 -13.64 -16.36
C GLY A 299 2.00 -13.38 -15.08
N VAL A 300 1.36 -13.00 -13.97
CA VAL A 300 2.06 -12.66 -12.73
C VAL A 300 1.56 -13.45 -11.51
N ILE A 301 0.59 -14.34 -11.69
CA ILE A 301 -0.01 -15.05 -10.57
C ILE A 301 0.94 -16.06 -9.93
N ILE A 302 1.74 -16.79 -10.73
CA ILE A 302 2.68 -17.80 -10.22
C ILE A 302 3.79 -17.15 -9.39
N PRO A 303 4.55 -16.12 -9.89
CA PRO A 303 5.52 -15.43 -9.04
C PRO A 303 4.85 -14.77 -7.81
N GLY A 304 3.64 -14.24 -7.95
CA GLY A 304 2.88 -13.70 -6.82
C GLY A 304 2.53 -14.76 -5.77
N ALA A 305 2.12 -15.95 -6.21
CA ALA A 305 1.83 -17.08 -5.33
C ALA A 305 3.10 -17.63 -4.65
N ALA A 306 4.26 -17.59 -5.32
CA ALA A 306 5.54 -17.96 -4.71
C ALA A 306 5.90 -17.00 -3.56
N ILE A 307 5.74 -15.69 -3.74
CA ILE A 307 5.95 -14.70 -2.66
C ILE A 307 4.97 -14.98 -1.51
N PHE A 308 3.69 -15.15 -1.85
CA PHE A 308 2.61 -15.32 -0.87
C PHE A 308 2.82 -16.57 0.01
N LEU A 309 3.04 -17.74 -0.62
CA LEU A 309 3.25 -18.98 0.10
C LEU A 309 4.54 -18.95 0.94
N THR A 310 5.64 -18.43 0.37
CA THR A 310 6.91 -18.31 1.10
C THR A 310 6.75 -17.41 2.33
N ALA A 311 6.04 -16.29 2.22
CA ALA A 311 5.80 -15.41 3.36
C ALA A 311 4.98 -16.09 4.46
N MET A 312 3.95 -16.87 4.12
CA MET A 312 3.19 -17.64 5.12
C MET A 312 4.06 -18.71 5.82
N GLU A 313 4.88 -19.45 5.05
CA GLU A 313 5.78 -20.48 5.57
C GLU A 313 6.84 -19.90 6.50
N GLU A 314 7.56 -18.88 6.07
CA GLU A 314 8.68 -18.30 6.81
C GLU A 314 8.23 -17.47 8.03
N LEU A 315 7.06 -16.82 7.97
CA LEU A 315 6.47 -16.14 9.12
C LEU A 315 5.68 -17.07 10.04
N GLY A 316 5.45 -18.33 9.65
CA GLY A 316 4.82 -19.36 10.48
C GLY A 316 3.30 -19.19 10.62
N PHE A 317 2.60 -18.64 9.63
CA PHE A 317 1.16 -18.48 9.66
C PHE A 317 0.44 -19.59 8.88
N ASN A 318 -0.46 -20.31 9.53
CA ASN A 318 -1.29 -21.34 8.90
C ASN A 318 -2.56 -20.79 8.22
N GLN A 319 -2.91 -19.55 8.51
CA GLN A 319 -4.04 -18.85 7.90
C GLN A 319 -3.70 -17.36 7.70
N ILE A 320 -4.40 -16.73 6.76
CA ILE A 320 -4.21 -15.33 6.42
C ILE A 320 -5.57 -14.68 6.10
N SER A 321 -5.77 -13.47 6.59
CA SER A 321 -6.94 -12.65 6.27
C SER A 321 -6.64 -11.77 5.07
N ILE A 322 -7.58 -11.66 4.13
CA ILE A 322 -7.43 -10.87 2.90
C ILE A 322 -8.38 -9.68 2.96
N THR A 323 -7.86 -8.51 2.60
CA THR A 323 -8.63 -7.26 2.49
C THR A 323 -8.36 -6.57 1.15
N ASP A 324 -9.32 -5.77 0.69
CA ASP A 324 -9.18 -4.91 -0.49
C ASP A 324 -8.64 -3.51 -0.14
N ARG A 325 -8.54 -3.19 1.15
CA ARG A 325 -7.96 -1.93 1.65
C ARG A 325 -6.44 -1.95 1.49
N GLY A 326 -5.82 -0.78 1.37
CA GLY A 326 -4.36 -0.71 1.20
C GLY A 326 -3.85 0.71 1.02
N LEU A 327 -2.86 0.87 0.13
CA LEU A 327 -2.13 2.12 -0.07
C LEU A 327 -3.04 3.34 -0.30
N ARG A 328 -4.02 3.23 -1.20
CA ARG A 328 -4.92 4.36 -1.52
C ARG A 328 -5.69 4.87 -0.32
N ASP A 329 -6.18 3.92 0.50
CA ASP A 329 -6.96 4.23 1.70
C ASP A 329 -6.06 4.95 2.72
N GLY A 330 -4.83 4.46 2.90
CA GLY A 330 -3.84 5.09 3.77
C GLY A 330 -3.42 6.49 3.30
N VAL A 331 -3.21 6.68 2.00
CA VAL A 331 -2.90 7.99 1.41
C VAL A 331 -4.05 8.97 1.63
N LEU A 332 -5.31 8.53 1.42
CA LEU A 332 -6.48 9.35 1.68
C LEU A 332 -6.56 9.76 3.16
N ILE A 333 -6.47 8.78 4.07
CA ILE A 333 -6.54 9.01 5.51
C ILE A 333 -5.44 9.97 5.96
N GLN A 334 -4.19 9.74 5.54
CA GLN A 334 -3.08 10.64 5.88
C GLN A 334 -3.35 12.07 5.42
N TYR A 335 -3.84 12.25 4.20
CA TYR A 335 -4.19 13.57 3.68
C TYR A 335 -5.27 14.23 4.56
N LEU A 336 -6.34 13.51 4.88
CA LEU A 336 -7.44 14.03 5.68
C LEU A 336 -7.02 14.38 7.12
N GLU A 337 -6.16 13.58 7.74
CA GLU A 337 -5.58 13.86 9.06
C GLU A 337 -4.68 15.11 9.01
N THR A 338 -3.86 15.25 7.95
CA THR A 338 -2.95 16.39 7.77
C THR A 338 -3.70 17.70 7.58
N GLU A 339 -4.82 17.66 6.86
CA GLU A 339 -5.70 18.84 6.63
C GLU A 339 -6.66 19.11 7.80
N GLY A 340 -6.64 18.27 8.85
CA GLY A 340 -7.54 18.41 10.00
C GLY A 340 -9.00 18.12 9.68
N LEU A 341 -9.29 17.41 8.59
CA LEU A 341 -10.64 17.03 8.14
C LEU A 341 -11.19 15.83 8.91
N ILE A 342 -10.31 15.01 9.47
CA ILE A 342 -10.63 13.94 10.41
C ILE A 342 -9.69 14.03 11.61
N PRO A 343 -10.08 13.53 12.80
CA PRO A 343 -9.19 13.48 13.95
C PRO A 343 -7.93 12.67 13.64
N GLY A 344 -6.75 13.27 13.80
CA GLY A 344 -5.48 12.57 13.66
C GLY A 344 -5.37 11.46 14.71
N ARG A 345 -4.80 10.33 14.33
CA ARG A 345 -4.51 9.25 15.28
C ARG A 345 -3.48 9.75 16.29
N ALA A 346 -3.78 9.69 17.59
CA ALA A 346 -2.92 10.17 18.69
C ALA A 346 -1.50 9.54 18.72
N VAL A 347 -1.21 8.67 17.77
CA VAL A 347 0.04 7.90 17.60
C VAL A 347 1.16 8.70 16.92
N GLU A 348 0.85 9.80 16.22
CA GLU A 348 1.87 10.54 15.41
C GLU A 348 3.04 11.08 16.24
N SER A 349 2.79 11.58 17.45
CA SER A 349 3.88 12.14 18.28
C SER A 349 4.87 11.05 18.76
N LYS A 350 4.37 9.84 19.06
CA LYS A 350 5.22 8.71 19.46
C LYS A 350 5.98 8.15 18.24
N GLN A 351 5.33 8.06 17.07
CA GLN A 351 5.98 7.57 15.84
C GLN A 351 7.10 8.50 15.38
N ARG A 352 6.89 9.83 15.38
CA ARG A 352 7.94 10.81 15.06
C ARG A 352 9.12 10.66 16.01
N GLY A 353 8.88 10.53 17.31
CA GLY A 353 9.94 10.30 18.30
C GLY A 353 10.72 8.99 18.06
N HIS A 354 10.05 7.91 17.63
CA HIS A 354 10.70 6.64 17.28
C HIS A 354 11.50 6.75 15.98
N ALA A 355 10.98 7.41 14.95
CA ALA A 355 11.69 7.65 13.69
C ALA A 355 12.97 8.47 13.91
N VAL A 356 12.89 9.55 14.69
CA VAL A 356 14.04 10.39 15.05
C VAL A 356 15.09 9.59 15.84
N LYS A 357 14.68 8.76 16.81
CA LYS A 357 15.59 7.88 17.55
C LYS A 357 16.26 6.83 16.64
N SER A 358 15.51 6.28 15.66
CA SER A 358 16.06 5.33 14.70
C SER A 358 17.10 6.00 13.79
N LEU A 359 16.81 7.21 13.28
CA LEU A 359 17.75 8.01 12.51
C LEU A 359 19.00 8.33 13.33
N ALA A 360 18.83 8.82 14.57
CA ALA A 360 19.94 9.11 15.47
C ALA A 360 20.86 7.90 15.69
N LYS A 361 20.28 6.71 15.80
CA LYS A 361 21.05 5.45 15.91
C LYS A 361 21.78 5.10 14.62
N THR A 362 21.12 5.27 13.47
CA THR A 362 21.70 4.97 12.14
C THR A 362 22.89 5.88 11.83
N PHE A 363 22.79 7.16 12.19
CA PHE A 363 23.85 8.15 11.97
C PHE A 363 24.82 8.27 13.13
N GLN A 364 24.74 7.40 14.15
CA GLN A 364 25.62 7.38 15.32
C GLN A 364 25.69 8.74 16.05
N ILE A 365 24.58 9.46 16.11
CA ILE A 365 24.50 10.77 16.76
C ILE A 365 24.70 10.60 18.27
N ASP A 366 25.45 11.56 18.89
CA ASP A 366 25.54 11.63 20.34
C ASP A 366 24.18 11.96 20.95
N VAL A 367 23.51 10.91 21.45
CA VAL A 367 22.16 11.00 22.00
C VAL A 367 22.11 11.93 23.24
N ARG A 368 23.19 12.08 24.00
CA ARG A 368 23.23 12.99 25.18
C ARG A 368 23.22 14.43 24.71
N HIS A 369 24.08 14.75 23.76
CA HIS A 369 24.14 16.07 23.16
C HIS A 369 22.82 16.44 22.48
N ALA A 370 22.29 15.58 21.63
CA ALA A 370 21.00 15.78 20.94
C ALA A 370 19.84 16.03 21.93
N LYS A 371 19.75 15.28 23.03
CA LYS A 371 18.75 15.52 24.08
C LYS A 371 18.88 16.88 24.74
N GLN A 372 20.10 17.32 25.00
CA GLN A 372 20.34 18.64 25.60
C GLN A 372 19.95 19.77 24.66
N VAL A 373 20.33 19.67 23.39
CA VAL A 373 19.95 20.65 22.35
C VAL A 373 18.41 20.69 22.18
N SER A 374 17.78 19.54 22.11
CA SER A 374 16.32 19.43 22.05
C SER A 374 15.63 20.08 23.24
N PHE A 375 16.12 19.86 24.45
CA PHE A 375 15.58 20.48 25.66
C PHE A 375 15.70 22.01 25.60
N LEU A 376 16.89 22.51 25.26
CA LEU A 376 17.16 23.97 25.19
C LEU A 376 16.31 24.63 24.10
N SER A 377 16.22 24.05 22.90
CA SER A 377 15.42 24.58 21.80
C SER A 377 13.94 24.70 22.16
N ARG A 378 13.39 23.68 22.82
CA ARG A 378 11.99 23.68 23.27
C ARG A 378 11.74 24.69 24.38
N SER A 379 12.68 24.81 25.33
CA SER A 379 12.60 25.79 26.42
C SER A 379 12.65 27.22 25.92
N LEU A 380 13.58 27.53 25.01
CA LEU A 380 13.66 28.85 24.37
C LEU A 380 12.42 29.20 23.58
N PHE A 381 11.88 28.24 22.82
CA PHE A 381 10.63 28.43 22.07
C PHE A 381 9.44 28.72 22.98
N SER A 382 9.32 28.01 24.12
CA SER A 382 8.26 28.24 25.09
C SER A 382 8.33 29.62 25.68
N GLN A 383 9.54 30.05 26.10
CA GLN A 383 9.78 31.39 26.64
C GLN A 383 9.54 32.50 25.62
N ALA A 384 9.97 32.31 24.36
CA ALA A 384 9.71 33.26 23.28
C ALA A 384 8.20 33.45 23.04
N ARG A 385 7.40 32.37 23.13
CA ARG A 385 5.94 32.47 23.04
C ARG A 385 5.33 33.20 24.24
N GLU A 386 5.76 32.88 25.45
CA GLU A 386 5.29 33.54 26.68
C GLU A 386 5.58 35.05 26.66
N LEU A 387 6.68 35.44 26.06
CA LEU A 387 7.09 36.84 25.91
C LEU A 387 6.47 37.54 24.67
N GLY A 388 5.64 36.84 23.89
CA GLY A 388 5.05 37.38 22.68
C GLY A 388 6.03 37.65 21.54
N LEU A 389 7.21 37.00 21.56
CA LEU A 389 8.24 37.14 20.52
C LEU A 389 7.97 36.31 19.27
N THR A 390 6.99 35.38 19.33
CA THR A 390 6.56 34.56 18.21
C THR A 390 5.09 34.15 18.36
N ASP A 391 4.35 34.16 17.23
CA ASP A 391 2.94 33.71 17.13
C ASP A 391 2.84 32.27 16.62
N LEU A 392 3.95 31.57 16.44
CA LEU A 392 3.95 30.20 15.96
C LEU A 392 3.17 29.26 16.90
N PRO A 393 2.38 28.30 16.38
CA PRO A 393 1.60 27.34 17.16
C PRO A 393 2.48 26.54 18.13
N LYS A 394 1.94 26.13 19.28
CA LYS A 394 2.65 25.38 20.34
C LYS A 394 3.28 24.06 19.82
N GLU A 395 2.66 23.45 18.83
CA GLU A 395 3.09 22.18 18.19
C GLU A 395 4.47 22.29 17.54
N TRP A 396 4.88 23.50 17.11
CA TRP A 396 6.22 23.76 16.54
C TRP A 396 7.35 23.50 17.53
N GLY A 397 7.07 23.63 18.84
CA GLY A 397 8.04 23.27 19.87
C GLY A 397 8.45 21.79 19.84
N ALA A 398 7.52 20.89 19.47
CA ALA A 398 7.84 19.48 19.30
C ALA A 398 8.70 19.24 18.04
N LEU A 399 8.42 19.94 16.93
CA LEU A 399 9.20 19.86 15.70
C LEU A 399 10.64 20.34 15.90
N LEU A 400 10.83 21.46 16.62
CA LEU A 400 12.15 21.94 17.02
C LEU A 400 12.91 20.91 17.83
N GLY A 401 12.22 20.23 18.75
CA GLY A 401 12.84 19.16 19.56
C GLY A 401 13.23 17.93 18.74
N TYR A 402 12.62 17.68 17.58
CA TYR A 402 13.01 16.59 16.68
C TYR A 402 14.13 17.00 15.71
N ALA A 403 14.21 18.27 15.34
CA ALA A 403 15.23 18.80 14.43
C ALA A 403 16.58 19.05 15.13
N SER A 404 16.60 19.07 16.46
CA SER A 404 17.78 19.26 17.31
C SER A 404 18.45 17.96 17.69
#